data_99beb649c7e0eb6697e2fc7463b5b4e1
#
_entry.id   99beb649c7e0eb6697e2fc7463b5b4e1
#
_cell.length_a   1.000
_cell.length_b   1.000
_cell.length_c   1.000
_cell.angle_alpha   90.00
_cell.angle_beta   90.00
_cell.angle_gamma   90.00
#
_symmetry.space_group_name_H-M   'P 1'
#
loop_
_entity.id
_entity.type
_entity.pdbx_description
1 polymer ?
#
loop_
_entity_poly.entity_id
_entity_poly.type
_entity_poly.pdbx_seq_one_letter_code
_entity_poly.pdbx_strand_id
1 'polypeptide(L)'
;MGEGEEWKKTKEEVEALIQEKLGIRICDPISILSYTINLFIKQLTSDFSTNSLVLSFIEQTKELITYQEYTLALENLLKSLLEKCIFIPRDTLAIIDVIDDSYIKRLQASLWGI
;
A
#
# COMPACT_ATOMS: atom_id res chain seq x y z
N MET A 1 8.67 24.37 -20.67
CA MET A 1 8.59 23.21 -19.79
C MET A 1 7.60 22.22 -20.34
N GLY A 2 8.01 20.97 -20.46
CA GLY A 2 7.15 19.93 -20.99
C GLY A 2 6.25 19.31 -19.92
N GLU A 3 5.22 18.65 -20.36
CA GLU A 3 4.29 17.95 -19.48
C GLU A 3 5.00 16.85 -18.66
N GLY A 4 6.07 16.27 -19.20
CA GLY A 4 6.87 15.29 -18.48
C GLY A 4 7.55 15.85 -17.25
N GLU A 5 7.90 17.12 -17.24
CA GLU A 5 8.48 17.78 -16.08
C GLU A 5 7.45 18.01 -14.98
N GLU A 6 6.21 18.31 -15.35
CA GLU A 6 5.13 18.46 -14.38
C GLU A 6 4.85 17.13 -13.67
N TRP A 7 4.82 16.04 -14.43
CA TRP A 7 4.64 14.71 -13.86
C TRP A 7 5.76 14.36 -12.89
N LYS A 8 6.99 14.65 -13.28
CA LYS A 8 8.18 14.41 -12.47
C LYS A 8 8.15 15.23 -11.18
N LYS A 9 7.72 16.48 -11.30
CA LYS A 9 7.59 17.38 -10.17
C LYS A 9 6.55 16.89 -9.17
N THR A 10 5.42 16.37 -9.65
CA THR A 10 4.38 15.82 -8.78
C THR A 10 4.92 14.67 -7.94
N LYS A 11 5.70 13.77 -8.54
CA LYS A 11 6.34 12.68 -7.83
C LYS A 11 7.29 13.19 -6.77
N GLU A 12 8.12 14.16 -7.11
CA GLU A 12 9.06 14.79 -6.19
C GLU A 12 8.35 15.50 -5.04
N GLU A 13 7.22 16.15 -5.31
CA GLU A 13 6.42 16.81 -4.30
C GLU A 13 5.84 15.82 -3.30
N VAL A 14 5.34 14.69 -3.77
CA VAL A 14 4.83 13.61 -2.91
C VAL A 14 5.95 13.08 -2.02
N GLU A 15 7.10 12.83 -2.61
CA GLU A 15 8.28 12.35 -1.88
C GLU A 15 8.73 13.37 -0.82
N ALA A 16 8.75 14.64 -1.17
CA ALA A 16 9.11 15.70 -0.24
C ALA A 16 8.11 15.80 0.93
N LEU A 17 6.83 15.62 0.66
CA LEU A 17 5.80 15.61 1.70
C LEU A 17 5.99 14.46 2.67
N ILE A 18 6.29 13.28 2.18
CA ILE A 18 6.56 12.12 3.02
C ILE A 18 7.76 12.38 3.91
N GLN A 19 8.84 12.88 3.34
CA GLN A 19 10.06 13.19 4.06
C GLN A 19 9.83 14.28 5.13
N GLU A 20 9.11 15.33 4.76
CA GLU A 20 8.82 16.44 5.66
C GLU A 20 7.95 16.01 6.85
N LYS A 21 6.88 15.27 6.57
CA LYS A 21 5.92 14.85 7.61
C LYS A 21 6.45 13.76 8.53
N LEU A 22 7.24 12.85 7.98
CA LEU A 22 7.70 11.66 8.72
C LEU A 22 9.15 11.77 9.16
N GLY A 23 9.89 12.75 8.64
CA GLY A 23 11.31 12.92 8.97
C GLY A 23 12.17 11.78 8.47
N ILE A 24 11.71 11.02 7.47
CA ILE A 24 12.44 9.88 6.91
C ILE A 24 12.96 10.22 5.51
N ARG A 25 14.07 9.58 5.15
CA ARG A 25 14.63 9.76 3.82
C ARG A 25 13.92 8.85 2.83
N ILE A 26 13.48 9.44 1.72
CA ILE A 26 12.73 8.73 0.69
C ILE A 26 13.59 7.73 -0.07
N CYS A 27 14.90 7.93 -0.07
CA CYS A 27 15.81 6.97 -0.69
C CYS A 27 15.87 5.63 0.06
N ASP A 28 15.24 5.53 1.22
CA ASP A 28 15.16 4.28 1.97
C ASP A 28 13.91 3.50 1.53
N PRO A 29 14.08 2.37 0.79
CA PRO A 29 12.93 1.59 0.32
C PRO A 29 12.07 1.04 1.44
N ILE A 30 12.66 0.73 2.58
CA ILE A 30 11.94 0.19 3.74
C ILE A 30 11.00 1.25 4.31
N SER A 31 11.44 2.50 4.38
CA SER A 31 10.60 3.60 4.87
C SER A 31 9.41 3.85 3.96
N ILE A 32 9.61 3.81 2.65
CA ILE A 32 8.54 3.96 1.67
C ILE A 32 7.55 2.83 1.80
N LEU A 33 8.04 1.61 1.90
CA LEU A 33 7.22 0.41 2.02
C LEU A 33 6.39 0.44 3.30
N SER A 34 7.03 0.75 4.42
CA SER A 34 6.36 0.84 5.73
C SER A 34 5.25 1.90 5.72
N TYR A 35 5.55 3.09 5.23
CA TYR A 35 4.56 4.17 5.14
C TYR A 35 3.38 3.76 4.27
N THR A 36 3.67 3.21 3.09
CA THR A 36 2.65 2.83 2.12
C THR A 36 1.73 1.75 2.68
N ILE A 37 2.29 0.72 3.32
CA ILE A 37 1.51 -0.35 3.92
C ILE A 37 0.61 0.19 5.03
N ASN A 38 1.13 1.05 5.89
CA ASN A 38 0.35 1.64 6.97
C ASN A 38 -0.80 2.50 6.44
N LEU A 39 -0.55 3.26 5.38
CA LEU A 39 -1.59 4.05 4.73
C LEU A 39 -2.66 3.16 4.11
N PHE A 40 -2.26 2.10 3.44
CA PHE A 40 -3.16 1.12 2.83
C PHE A 40 -4.04 0.46 3.89
N ILE A 41 -3.45 0.03 5.00
CA ILE A 41 -4.16 -0.59 6.12
C ILE A 41 -5.16 0.39 6.73
N LYS A 42 -4.76 1.64 6.91
CA LYS A 42 -5.62 2.68 7.46
C LYS A 42 -6.85 2.89 6.57
N GLN A 43 -6.64 2.95 5.25
CA GLN A 43 -7.73 3.14 4.31
C GLN A 43 -8.64 1.90 4.24
N LEU A 44 -8.06 0.70 4.24
CA LEU A 44 -8.84 -0.54 4.29
C LEU A 44 -9.69 -0.62 5.55
N THR A 45 -9.13 -0.24 6.69
CA THR A 45 -9.87 -0.24 7.96
C THR A 45 -11.09 0.69 7.86
N SER A 46 -10.94 1.83 7.21
CA SER A 46 -12.05 2.75 6.98
C SER A 46 -13.09 2.18 6.02
N ASP A 47 -12.62 1.60 4.90
CA ASP A 47 -13.51 1.06 3.86
C ASP A 47 -14.31 -0.17 4.33
N PHE A 48 -13.71 -0.97 5.20
CA PHE A 48 -14.28 -2.23 5.66
C PHE A 48 -14.48 -2.27 7.17
N SER A 49 -14.85 -1.13 7.77
CA SER A 49 -14.98 -0.99 9.22
C SER A 49 -15.97 -1.96 9.86
N THR A 50 -16.92 -2.47 9.08
CA THR A 50 -17.92 -3.44 9.56
C THR A 50 -17.67 -4.86 9.06
N ASN A 51 -16.61 -5.08 8.28
CA ASN A 51 -16.28 -6.39 7.73
C ASN A 51 -15.25 -7.10 8.61
N SER A 52 -15.71 -8.00 9.47
CA SER A 52 -14.86 -8.71 10.43
C SER A 52 -13.78 -9.56 9.75
N LEU A 53 -14.06 -10.12 8.57
CA LEU A 53 -13.08 -10.91 7.83
C LEU A 53 -11.90 -10.08 7.38
N VAL A 54 -12.17 -8.92 6.76
CA VAL A 54 -11.11 -8.00 6.33
C VAL A 54 -10.33 -7.47 7.53
N LEU A 55 -11.01 -7.13 8.61
CA LEU A 55 -10.37 -6.66 9.84
C LEU A 55 -9.45 -7.73 10.43
N SER A 56 -9.82 -9.00 10.34
CA SER A 56 -8.99 -10.12 10.76
C SER A 56 -7.71 -10.20 9.92
N PHE A 57 -7.81 -10.03 8.61
CA PHE A 57 -6.63 -9.99 7.72
C PHE A 57 -5.71 -8.83 8.08
N ILE A 58 -6.30 -7.68 8.38
CA ILE A 58 -5.54 -6.48 8.79
C ILE A 58 -4.77 -6.74 10.08
N GLU A 59 -5.39 -7.39 11.06
CA GLU A 59 -4.72 -7.71 12.32
C GLU A 59 -3.51 -8.64 12.11
N GLN A 60 -3.66 -9.65 11.25
CA GLN A 60 -2.55 -10.54 10.90
C GLN A 60 -1.43 -9.76 10.21
N THR A 61 -1.78 -8.82 9.34
CA THR A 61 -0.82 -7.98 8.65
C THR A 61 -0.05 -7.08 9.62
N LYS A 62 -0.74 -6.49 10.59
CA LYS A 62 -0.12 -5.66 11.64
C LYS A 62 0.88 -6.46 12.47
N GLU A 63 0.58 -7.71 12.74
CA GLU A 63 1.50 -8.60 13.46
C GLU A 63 2.80 -8.79 12.68
N LEU A 64 2.72 -9.05 11.38
CA LEU A 64 3.90 -9.17 10.53
C LEU A 64 4.69 -7.86 10.45
N ILE A 65 4.02 -6.74 10.43
CA ILE A 65 4.65 -5.41 10.43
C ILE A 65 5.45 -5.20 11.72
N THR A 66 4.97 -5.70 12.84
CA THR A 66 5.67 -5.63 14.12
C THR A 66 7.05 -6.30 14.05
N TYR A 67 7.18 -7.34 13.23
CA TYR A 67 8.44 -8.02 12.98
C TYR A 67 9.21 -7.45 11.78
N GLN A 68 8.79 -6.31 11.25
CA GLN A 68 9.41 -5.65 10.10
C GLN A 68 9.38 -6.48 8.81
N GLU A 69 8.47 -7.41 8.72
CA GLU A 69 8.25 -8.24 7.53
C GLU A 69 7.26 -7.56 6.58
N TYR A 70 7.62 -6.36 6.11
CA TYR A 70 6.71 -5.48 5.36
C TYR A 70 6.24 -6.08 4.04
N THR A 71 7.16 -6.62 3.24
CA THR A 71 6.81 -7.21 1.95
C THR A 71 5.89 -8.41 2.13
N LEU A 72 6.25 -9.28 3.07
CA LEU A 72 5.46 -10.47 3.38
C LEU A 72 4.08 -10.08 3.92
N ALA A 73 4.03 -9.06 4.78
CA ALA A 73 2.77 -8.56 5.32
C ALA A 73 1.82 -8.12 4.21
N LEU A 74 2.32 -7.34 3.27
CA LEU A 74 1.50 -6.86 2.16
C LEU A 74 1.09 -7.99 1.21
N GLU A 75 2.02 -8.88 0.89
CA GLU A 75 1.73 -10.03 0.03
C GLU A 75 0.63 -10.90 0.64
N ASN A 76 0.72 -11.22 1.92
CA ASN A 76 -0.28 -12.03 2.60
C ASN A 76 -1.64 -11.34 2.65
N LEU A 77 -1.66 -10.03 2.89
CA LEU A 77 -2.91 -9.25 2.91
C LEU A 77 -3.58 -9.27 1.55
N LEU A 78 -2.84 -8.95 0.49
CA LEU A 78 -3.39 -8.90 -0.87
C LEU A 78 -3.85 -10.30 -1.31
N LYS A 79 -3.07 -11.33 -1.00
CA LYS A 79 -3.39 -12.70 -1.34
C LYS A 79 -4.67 -13.15 -0.64
N SER A 80 -4.83 -12.82 0.63
CA SER A 80 -6.04 -13.16 1.40
C SER A 80 -7.27 -12.45 0.82
N LEU A 81 -7.15 -11.19 0.47
CA LEU A 81 -8.22 -10.43 -0.15
C LEU A 81 -8.62 -11.03 -1.50
N LEU A 82 -7.62 -11.43 -2.30
CA LEU A 82 -7.86 -12.04 -3.60
C LEU A 82 -8.54 -13.41 -3.48
N GLU A 83 -8.10 -14.25 -2.55
CA GLU A 83 -8.68 -15.57 -2.31
C GLU A 83 -10.16 -15.51 -1.92
N LYS A 84 -10.55 -14.45 -1.24
CA LYS A 84 -11.94 -14.22 -0.82
C LYS A 84 -12.73 -13.39 -1.83
N CYS A 85 -12.12 -13.03 -2.95
CA CYS A 85 -12.74 -12.21 -4.00
C CYS A 85 -13.33 -10.92 -3.44
N ILE A 86 -12.59 -10.27 -2.54
CA ILE A 86 -13.04 -9.04 -1.91
C ILE A 86 -12.76 -7.86 -2.84
N PHE A 87 -13.82 -7.12 -3.18
CA PHE A 87 -13.68 -5.92 -4.01
C PHE A 87 -13.07 -4.80 -3.17
N ILE A 88 -11.96 -4.23 -3.66
CA ILE A 88 -11.28 -3.11 -3.01
C ILE A 88 -11.52 -1.85 -3.84
N PRO A 89 -11.92 -0.74 -3.20
CA PRO A 89 -12.08 0.52 -3.93
C PRO A 89 -10.79 0.89 -4.67
N ARG A 90 -10.95 1.45 -5.87
CA ARG A 90 -9.80 1.81 -6.73
C ARG A 90 -8.83 2.73 -6.05
N ASP A 91 -9.32 3.74 -5.35
CA ASP A 91 -8.47 4.71 -4.67
C ASP A 91 -7.62 4.05 -3.60
N THR A 92 -8.19 3.09 -2.89
CA THR A 92 -7.48 2.33 -1.87
C THR A 92 -6.42 1.43 -2.50
N LEU A 93 -6.78 0.71 -3.53
CA LEU A 93 -5.84 -0.20 -4.21
C LEU A 93 -4.70 0.56 -4.89
N ALA A 94 -4.97 1.77 -5.37
CA ALA A 94 -3.95 2.62 -6.00
C ALA A 94 -2.85 3.08 -5.03
N ILE A 95 -3.10 3.03 -3.73
CA ILE A 95 -2.10 3.42 -2.73
C ILE A 95 -0.82 2.60 -2.88
N ILE A 96 -0.93 1.33 -3.26
CA ILE A 96 0.23 0.45 -3.39
C ILE A 96 0.94 0.55 -4.74
N ASP A 97 0.50 1.43 -5.63
CA ASP A 97 1.16 1.65 -6.93
C ASP A 97 2.62 2.07 -6.81
N VAL A 98 2.97 2.73 -5.70
CA VAL A 98 4.34 3.22 -5.47
C VAL A 98 5.31 2.09 -5.14
N ILE A 99 4.81 0.91 -4.81
CA ILE A 99 5.65 -0.24 -4.44
C ILE A 99 6.12 -0.94 -5.71
N ASP A 100 7.43 -0.97 -5.90
CA ASP A 100 8.07 -1.58 -7.07
C ASP A 100 8.46 -3.03 -6.77
N ASP A 101 7.45 -3.88 -6.65
CA ASP A 101 7.63 -5.31 -6.43
C ASP A 101 6.75 -6.06 -7.43
N SER A 102 7.35 -6.92 -8.24
CA SER A 102 6.65 -7.59 -9.33
C SER A 102 5.52 -8.51 -8.83
N TYR A 103 5.72 -9.17 -7.71
CA TYR A 103 4.68 -10.05 -7.15
C TYR A 103 3.52 -9.24 -6.59
N ILE A 104 3.81 -8.16 -5.87
CA ILE A 104 2.78 -7.25 -5.36
C ILE A 104 1.99 -6.63 -6.51
N LYS A 105 2.66 -6.19 -7.56
CA LYS A 105 1.99 -5.64 -8.75
C LYS A 105 1.10 -6.67 -9.42
N ARG A 106 1.50 -7.92 -9.43
CA ARG A 106 0.71 -9.02 -9.98
C ARG A 106 -0.55 -9.27 -9.15
N LEU A 107 -0.43 -9.25 -7.84
CA LEU A 107 -1.58 -9.38 -6.93
C LEU A 107 -2.53 -8.19 -7.07
N GLN A 108 -1.98 -6.99 -7.17
CA GLN A 108 -2.76 -5.78 -7.41
C GLN A 108 -3.55 -5.87 -8.71
N ALA A 109 -2.91 -6.30 -9.79
CA ALA A 109 -3.58 -6.46 -11.08
C ALA A 109 -4.72 -7.49 -11.00
N SER A 110 -4.52 -8.57 -10.27
CA SER A 110 -5.56 -9.57 -10.05
C SER A 110 -6.74 -9.01 -9.27
N LEU A 111 -6.46 -8.18 -8.27
CA LEU A 111 -7.50 -7.50 -7.49
C LEU A 111 -8.25 -6.46 -8.33
N TRP A 112 -7.57 -5.80 -9.26
CA TRP A 112 -8.23 -4.88 -10.22
C TRP A 112 -9.28 -5.61 -11.07
N GLY A 113 -9.07 -6.89 -11.35
CA GLY A 113 -9.96 -7.71 -12.18
C GLY A 113 -11.21 -8.22 -11.47
N ILE A 114 -11.32 -8.01 -10.18
CA ILE A 114 -12.50 -8.43 -9.40
C ILE A 114 -13.70 -7.46 -9.58
#